data_ca1d924ab70d264da1b2ac24e927ca19
#
_entry.id   ca1d924ab70d264da1b2ac24e927ca19
#
_cell.length_a   1.000
_cell.length_b   1.000
_cell.length_c   1.000
_cell.angle_alpha   90.00
_cell.angle_beta   90.00
_cell.angle_gamma   90.00
#
_symmetry.space_group_name_H-M   'P 1'
#
loop_
_entity.id
_entity.type
_entity.pdbx_description
1 polymer ?
#
loop_
_entity_poly.entity_id
_entity_poly.type
_entity_poly.pdbx_seq_one_letter_code
_entity_poly.pdbx_strand_id
1 'polypeptide(L)'
;MLCNRSERYVIIKKFSNFGREDIMKKKSSLSRLFEYAGNYKYLTILSWVLSAVSAWIALVPFYYIWRIIKEVLAVVPDYSQAQNLKGYGWAAVGFALLSMIIYVGSLMCSHVAAFHVQAEMRSQMMHHIVTLPMGFMDSEGSGKIRKIINESSEATETYLAHQLPDQTGAYATPVGL
;
A
#
# COMPACT_ATOMS: atom_id res chain seq x y z
N MET A 1 -43.80 -20.47 -5.21
CA MET A 1 -44.01 -19.65 -4.00
C MET A 1 -43.36 -18.31 -4.22
N LEU A 2 -44.16 -17.26 -4.36
CA LEU A 2 -43.74 -15.91 -4.75
C LEU A 2 -43.13 -15.19 -3.55
N CYS A 3 -41.84 -15.14 -3.45
CA CYS A 3 -41.17 -14.27 -2.49
C CYS A 3 -41.43 -12.81 -2.93
N ASN A 4 -42.21 -12.09 -2.12
CA ASN A 4 -42.75 -10.79 -2.40
C ASN A 4 -41.65 -9.76 -2.71
N ARG A 5 -41.79 -9.03 -3.81
CA ARG A 5 -40.89 -7.98 -4.27
C ARG A 5 -40.56 -6.93 -3.18
N SER A 6 -41.47 -6.76 -2.21
CA SER A 6 -41.28 -5.85 -1.06
C SER A 6 -40.25 -6.34 -0.06
N GLU A 7 -40.15 -7.65 0.18
CA GLU A 7 -39.15 -8.19 1.09
C GLU A 7 -37.72 -8.08 0.51
N ARG A 8 -37.57 -8.24 -0.79
CA ARG A 8 -36.27 -8.00 -1.47
C ARG A 8 -35.83 -6.54 -1.36
N TYR A 9 -36.74 -5.59 -1.48
CA TYR A 9 -36.42 -4.17 -1.29
C TYR A 9 -36.03 -3.85 0.14
N VAL A 10 -36.64 -4.48 1.13
CA VAL A 10 -36.31 -4.30 2.55
C VAL A 10 -34.93 -4.87 2.86
N ILE A 11 -34.60 -6.05 2.31
CA ILE A 11 -33.27 -6.68 2.52
C ILE A 11 -32.19 -5.87 1.82
N ILE A 12 -32.39 -5.44 0.57
CA ILE A 12 -31.43 -4.59 -0.16
C ILE A 12 -31.25 -3.23 0.54
N LYS A 13 -32.34 -2.64 1.04
CA LYS A 13 -32.31 -1.37 1.78
C LYS A 13 -31.63 -1.54 3.15
N LYS A 14 -31.80 -2.68 3.82
CA LYS A 14 -31.15 -3.01 5.08
C LYS A 14 -29.64 -3.27 4.86
N PHE A 15 -29.26 -3.90 3.74
CA PHE A 15 -27.86 -4.07 3.33
C PHE A 15 -27.21 -2.73 2.92
N SER A 16 -27.92 -1.91 2.18
CA SER A 16 -27.48 -0.56 1.81
C SER A 16 -27.36 0.37 3.03
N ASN A 17 -28.25 0.22 4.01
CA ASN A 17 -28.20 0.99 5.25
C ASN A 17 -27.16 0.43 6.23
N PHE A 18 -26.95 -0.89 6.32
CA PHE A 18 -25.88 -1.50 7.12
C PHE A 18 -24.49 -1.03 6.66
N GLY A 19 -24.26 -0.99 5.35
CA GLY A 19 -23.03 -0.39 4.80
C GLY A 19 -22.96 1.13 4.99
N ARG A 20 -24.09 1.83 5.12
CA ARG A 20 -24.14 3.30 5.24
C ARG A 20 -24.09 3.76 6.70
N GLU A 21 -24.66 3.05 7.64
CA GLU A 21 -24.57 3.36 9.07
C GLU A 21 -23.17 3.12 9.63
N ASP A 22 -22.47 2.10 9.12
CA ASP A 22 -21.06 1.88 9.44
C ASP A 22 -20.12 2.92 8.79
N ILE A 23 -20.51 3.49 7.64
CA ILE A 23 -19.80 4.61 7.00
C ILE A 23 -20.01 5.92 7.79
N MET A 24 -21.12 6.10 8.47
CA MET A 24 -21.44 7.33 9.22
C MET A 24 -20.82 7.41 10.60
N LYS A 25 -20.36 6.31 11.20
CA LYS A 25 -19.40 6.36 12.31
C LYS A 25 -18.01 6.57 11.72
N LYS A 26 -17.58 7.80 11.64
CA LYS A 26 -16.36 8.39 11.03
C LYS A 26 -15.03 7.81 11.57
N LYS A 27 -14.89 6.47 11.57
CA LYS A 27 -13.58 5.82 11.61
C LYS A 27 -12.98 5.94 10.20
N SER A 28 -11.83 6.55 10.09
CA SER A 28 -11.08 6.58 8.83
C SER A 28 -11.01 5.18 8.23
N SER A 29 -11.14 5.06 6.90
CA SER A 29 -11.03 3.77 6.20
C SER A 29 -9.77 3.00 6.59
N LEU A 30 -8.67 3.72 6.83
CA LEU A 30 -7.42 3.17 7.36
C LEU A 30 -7.58 2.56 8.75
N SER A 31 -8.34 3.19 9.65
CA SER A 31 -8.57 2.65 11.01
C SER A 31 -9.31 1.31 10.98
N ARG A 32 -10.22 1.11 10.03
CA ARG A 32 -10.89 -0.19 9.82
C ARG A 32 -9.93 -1.24 9.28
N LEU A 33 -9.08 -0.87 8.30
CA LEU A 33 -8.06 -1.78 7.78
C LEU A 33 -7.07 -2.22 8.87
N PHE A 34 -6.69 -1.34 9.78
CA PHE A 34 -5.84 -1.69 10.92
C PHE A 34 -6.54 -2.61 11.94
N GLU A 35 -7.85 -2.56 12.04
CA GLU A 35 -8.63 -3.50 12.86
C GLU A 35 -8.55 -4.93 12.29
N TYR A 36 -8.61 -5.09 10.95
CA TYR A 36 -8.39 -6.38 10.28
C TYR A 36 -6.93 -6.84 10.32
N ALA A 37 -5.98 -5.92 10.35
CA ALA A 37 -4.55 -6.24 10.40
C ALA A 37 -4.12 -6.88 11.74
N GLY A 38 -4.88 -6.70 12.83
CA GLY A 38 -4.55 -7.28 14.12
C GLY A 38 -3.12 -6.99 14.57
N ASN A 39 -2.31 -8.03 14.83
CA ASN A 39 -0.90 -7.92 15.21
C ASN A 39 0.02 -7.47 14.05
N TYR A 40 -0.41 -7.61 12.79
CA TYR A 40 0.39 -7.27 11.60
C TYR A 40 0.39 -5.76 11.28
N LYS A 41 -0.39 -4.95 12.03
CA LYS A 41 -0.33 -3.48 11.95
C LYS A 41 1.09 -2.92 12.13
N TYR A 42 1.92 -3.58 12.92
CA TYR A 42 3.32 -3.16 13.13
C TYR A 42 4.17 -3.33 11.87
N LEU A 43 3.91 -4.37 11.05
CA LEU A 43 4.59 -4.55 9.78
C LEU A 43 4.21 -3.45 8.77
N THR A 44 2.94 -3.04 8.76
CA THR A 44 2.49 -1.92 7.92
C THR A 44 3.17 -0.61 8.32
N ILE A 45 3.25 -0.32 9.61
CA ILE A 45 3.94 0.88 10.11
C ILE A 45 5.44 0.81 9.79
N LEU A 46 6.06 -0.35 9.99
CA LEU A 46 7.46 -0.57 9.65
C LEU A 46 7.73 -0.34 8.16
N SER A 47 6.85 -0.83 7.27
CA SER A 47 6.99 -0.59 5.83
C SER A 47 6.94 0.90 5.48
N TRP A 48 6.08 1.69 6.13
CA TRP A 48 6.01 3.14 5.90
C TRP A 48 7.30 3.85 6.34
N VAL A 49 7.82 3.48 7.52
CA VAL A 49 9.09 4.05 8.01
C VAL A 49 10.25 3.69 7.08
N LEU A 50 10.34 2.42 6.65
CA LEU A 50 11.38 2.00 5.71
C LEU A 50 11.25 2.70 4.35
N SER A 51 10.05 2.90 3.84
CA SER A 51 9.79 3.63 2.60
C SER A 51 10.25 5.08 2.69
N ALA A 52 9.92 5.78 3.79
CA ALA A 52 10.36 7.15 4.03
C ALA A 52 11.90 7.25 4.13
N VAL A 53 12.54 6.34 4.87
CA VAL A 53 14.01 6.29 5.00
C VAL A 53 14.67 6.03 3.65
N SER A 54 14.14 5.08 2.87
CA SER A 54 14.63 4.77 1.53
C SER A 54 14.53 6.00 0.60
N ALA A 55 13.43 6.75 0.66
CA ALA A 55 13.24 7.97 -0.12
C ALA A 55 14.29 9.04 0.22
N TRP A 56 14.64 9.23 1.49
CA TRP A 56 15.68 10.17 1.89
C TRP A 56 17.08 9.71 1.46
N ILE A 57 17.40 8.43 1.60
CA ILE A 57 18.67 7.88 1.11
C ILE A 57 18.79 8.01 -0.41
N ALA A 58 17.68 7.88 -1.15
CA ALA A 58 17.64 8.05 -2.59
C ALA A 58 17.97 9.49 -3.06
N LEU A 59 17.92 10.49 -2.18
CA LEU A 59 18.35 11.85 -2.50
C LEU A 59 19.87 12.02 -2.44
N VAL A 60 20.58 11.19 -1.68
CA VAL A 60 22.05 11.28 -1.50
C VAL A 60 22.83 11.15 -2.81
N PRO A 61 22.51 10.24 -3.75
CA PRO A 61 23.15 10.18 -5.06
C PRO A 61 23.09 11.49 -5.84
N PHE A 62 21.96 12.23 -5.76
CA PHE A 62 21.81 13.52 -6.43
C PHE A 62 22.76 14.58 -5.87
N TYR A 63 23.02 14.57 -4.55
CA TYR A 63 24.03 15.42 -3.92
C TYR A 63 25.44 15.10 -4.46
N TYR A 64 25.79 13.80 -4.61
CA TYR A 64 27.10 13.43 -5.19
C TYR A 64 27.20 13.79 -6.66
N ILE A 65 26.14 13.65 -7.45
CA ILE A 65 26.11 14.09 -8.85
C ILE A 65 26.33 15.61 -8.92
N TRP A 66 25.67 16.38 -8.09
CA TRP A 66 25.89 17.83 -8.00
C TRP A 66 27.36 18.16 -7.65
N ARG A 67 27.97 17.44 -6.72
CA ARG A 67 29.40 17.58 -6.37
C ARG A 67 30.31 17.30 -7.55
N ILE A 68 30.04 16.23 -8.31
CA ILE A 68 30.79 15.88 -9.54
C ILE A 68 30.71 17.02 -10.56
N ILE A 69 29.51 17.51 -10.82
CA ILE A 69 29.28 18.60 -11.79
C ILE A 69 30.05 19.86 -11.34
N LYS A 70 29.95 20.22 -10.07
CA LYS A 70 30.66 21.38 -9.53
C LYS A 70 32.17 21.27 -9.66
N GLU A 71 32.74 20.09 -9.37
CA GLU A 71 34.19 19.85 -9.46
C GLU A 71 34.64 19.89 -10.92
N VAL A 72 33.92 19.28 -11.84
CA VAL A 72 34.21 19.30 -13.26
C VAL A 72 34.15 20.73 -13.83
N LEU A 73 33.17 21.53 -13.48
CA LEU A 73 33.04 22.92 -13.92
C LEU A 73 34.14 23.83 -13.35
N ALA A 74 34.67 23.55 -12.18
CA ALA A 74 35.73 24.34 -11.56
C ALA A 74 37.10 24.14 -12.21
N VAL A 75 37.31 23.03 -12.94
CA VAL A 75 38.61 22.63 -13.52
C VAL A 75 38.69 22.81 -15.04
N VAL A 76 37.60 23.35 -15.67
CA VAL A 76 37.60 23.65 -17.13
C VAL A 76 38.68 24.67 -17.46
N PRO A 77 39.59 24.43 -18.48
CA PRO A 77 39.55 23.34 -19.45
C PRO A 77 40.40 22.10 -19.12
N ASP A 78 41.07 22.04 -17.96
CA ASP A 78 42.03 21.00 -17.64
C ASP A 78 41.48 19.92 -16.71
N TYR A 79 40.75 18.96 -17.32
CA TYR A 79 40.02 17.87 -16.60
C TYR A 79 40.95 16.88 -15.87
N SER A 80 42.29 16.94 -16.08
CA SER A 80 43.23 16.02 -15.41
C SER A 80 43.41 16.31 -13.91
N GLN A 81 42.96 17.49 -13.46
CA GLN A 81 43.07 17.92 -12.06
C GLN A 81 41.86 17.50 -11.19
N ALA A 82 40.84 16.91 -11.75
CA ALA A 82 39.67 16.43 -11.02
C ALA A 82 39.99 15.12 -10.24
N GLN A 83 40.41 15.22 -8.98
CA GLN A 83 41.00 14.11 -8.23
C GLN A 83 39.95 13.12 -7.62
N ASN A 84 38.72 13.54 -7.31
CA ASN A 84 37.79 12.75 -6.50
C ASN A 84 36.56 12.22 -7.28
N LEU A 85 36.49 12.38 -8.60
CA LEU A 85 35.33 11.97 -9.41
C LEU A 85 34.97 10.50 -9.22
N LYS A 86 35.99 9.62 -9.21
CA LYS A 86 35.77 8.17 -9.03
C LYS A 86 35.16 7.86 -7.65
N GLY A 87 35.63 8.54 -6.60
CA GLY A 87 35.13 8.35 -5.24
C GLY A 87 33.67 8.77 -5.12
N TYR A 88 33.31 9.93 -5.64
CA TYR A 88 31.93 10.42 -5.63
C TYR A 88 31.01 9.54 -6.50
N GLY A 89 31.49 9.05 -7.65
CA GLY A 89 30.75 8.11 -8.49
C GLY A 89 30.43 6.81 -7.77
N TRP A 90 31.43 6.18 -7.13
CA TRP A 90 31.21 4.96 -6.35
C TRP A 90 30.31 5.18 -5.14
N ALA A 91 30.43 6.31 -4.46
CA ALA A 91 29.56 6.67 -3.36
C ALA A 91 28.10 6.83 -3.85
N ALA A 92 27.87 7.54 -4.95
CA ALA A 92 26.53 7.70 -5.53
C ALA A 92 25.89 6.34 -5.86
N VAL A 93 26.63 5.44 -6.52
CA VAL A 93 26.14 4.08 -6.84
C VAL A 93 25.86 3.28 -5.55
N GLY A 94 26.76 3.35 -4.55
CA GLY A 94 26.59 2.66 -3.28
C GLY A 94 25.31 3.09 -2.55
N PHE A 95 25.04 4.39 -2.45
CA PHE A 95 23.83 4.91 -1.82
C PHE A 95 22.58 4.60 -2.63
N ALA A 96 22.64 4.60 -3.96
CA ALA A 96 21.53 4.21 -4.82
C ALA A 96 21.14 2.73 -4.62
N LEU A 97 22.14 1.83 -4.57
CA LEU A 97 21.89 0.42 -4.29
C LEU A 97 21.36 0.20 -2.87
N LEU A 98 21.88 0.92 -1.88
CA LEU A 98 21.41 0.84 -0.49
C LEU A 98 19.92 1.28 -0.40
N SER A 99 19.56 2.38 -1.03
CA SER A 99 18.16 2.84 -1.03
C SER A 99 17.23 1.82 -1.69
N MET A 100 17.66 1.19 -2.79
CA MET A 100 16.90 0.14 -3.47
C MET A 100 16.68 -1.09 -2.55
N ILE A 101 17.70 -1.55 -1.84
CA ILE A 101 17.58 -2.69 -0.92
C ILE A 101 16.59 -2.38 0.21
N ILE A 102 16.68 -1.20 0.80
CA ILE A 102 15.75 -0.77 1.86
C ILE A 102 14.31 -0.68 1.33
N TYR A 103 14.13 -0.14 0.12
CA TYR A 103 12.82 -0.05 -0.52
C TYR A 103 12.20 -1.42 -0.78
N VAL A 104 12.98 -2.37 -1.31
CA VAL A 104 12.52 -3.76 -1.49
C VAL A 104 12.13 -4.40 -0.15
N GLY A 105 12.91 -4.18 0.90
CA GLY A 105 12.56 -4.60 2.26
C GLY A 105 11.24 -4.00 2.75
N SER A 106 11.00 -2.73 2.50
CA SER A 106 9.73 -2.05 2.78
C SER A 106 8.55 -2.70 2.07
N LEU A 107 8.69 -2.98 0.77
CA LEU A 107 7.65 -3.66 -0.02
C LEU A 107 7.36 -5.06 0.49
N MET A 108 8.39 -5.85 0.85
CA MET A 108 8.19 -7.19 1.42
C MET A 108 7.38 -7.14 2.72
N CYS A 109 7.70 -6.22 3.63
CA CYS A 109 6.91 -6.02 4.85
C CYS A 109 5.46 -5.63 4.55
N SER A 110 5.25 -4.75 3.57
CA SER A 110 3.93 -4.32 3.16
C SER A 110 3.10 -5.45 2.56
N HIS A 111 3.68 -6.26 1.68
CA HIS A 111 3.02 -7.42 1.09
C HIS A 111 2.59 -8.45 2.13
N VAL A 112 3.47 -8.78 3.07
CA VAL A 112 3.12 -9.73 4.16
C VAL A 112 1.93 -9.20 4.97
N ALA A 113 1.92 -7.92 5.33
CA ALA A 113 0.80 -7.33 6.04
C ALA A 113 -0.48 -7.33 5.20
N ALA A 114 -0.39 -6.95 3.92
CA ALA A 114 -1.53 -6.89 3.01
C ALA A 114 -2.18 -8.26 2.78
N PHE A 115 -1.39 -9.33 2.60
CA PHE A 115 -1.91 -10.68 2.46
C PHE A 115 -2.66 -11.18 3.70
N HIS A 116 -2.19 -10.81 4.89
CA HIS A 116 -2.89 -11.14 6.13
C HIS A 116 -4.24 -10.43 6.23
N VAL A 117 -4.27 -9.12 5.93
CA VAL A 117 -5.53 -8.36 5.90
C VAL A 117 -6.49 -8.94 4.87
N GLN A 118 -6.00 -9.29 3.68
CA GLN A 118 -6.78 -9.90 2.61
C GLN A 118 -7.39 -11.24 3.03
N ALA A 119 -6.59 -12.10 3.67
CA ALA A 119 -7.04 -13.41 4.15
C ALA A 119 -8.12 -13.27 5.23
N GLU A 120 -7.93 -12.36 6.20
CA GLU A 120 -8.90 -12.10 7.26
C GLU A 120 -10.20 -11.53 6.70
N MET A 121 -10.13 -10.57 5.77
CA MET A 121 -11.32 -10.03 5.10
C MET A 121 -12.09 -11.11 4.34
N ARG A 122 -11.40 -12.00 3.60
CA ARG A 122 -12.05 -13.11 2.90
C ARG A 122 -12.73 -14.06 3.89
N SER A 123 -12.07 -14.40 4.98
CA SER A 123 -12.61 -15.27 6.03
C SER A 123 -13.87 -14.69 6.63
N GLN A 124 -13.87 -13.42 7.00
CA GLN A 124 -15.03 -12.76 7.58
C GLN A 124 -16.19 -12.63 6.60
N MET A 125 -15.91 -12.28 5.32
CA MET A 125 -16.94 -12.23 4.29
C MET A 125 -17.57 -13.61 4.04
N MET A 126 -16.75 -14.68 3.99
CA MET A 126 -17.27 -16.05 3.85
C MET A 126 -18.09 -16.47 5.04
N HIS A 127 -17.63 -16.18 6.27
CA HIS A 127 -18.39 -16.46 7.48
C HIS A 127 -19.76 -15.75 7.47
N HIS A 128 -19.78 -14.49 7.05
CA HIS A 128 -21.02 -13.73 6.93
C HIS A 128 -21.97 -14.34 5.90
N ILE A 129 -21.48 -14.81 4.75
CA ILE A 129 -22.30 -15.44 3.72
C ILE A 129 -22.97 -16.73 4.22
N VAL A 130 -22.26 -17.53 5.00
CA VAL A 130 -22.81 -18.77 5.59
C VAL A 130 -23.98 -18.50 6.54
N THR A 131 -24.06 -17.31 7.12
CA THR A 131 -25.19 -16.91 8.00
C THR A 131 -26.40 -16.41 7.22
N LEU A 132 -26.30 -16.21 5.90
CA LEU A 132 -27.41 -15.74 5.08
C LEU A 132 -28.37 -16.89 4.71
N PRO A 133 -29.66 -16.60 4.53
CA PRO A 133 -30.63 -17.60 4.06
C PRO A 133 -30.27 -18.18 2.70
N MET A 134 -30.48 -19.50 2.51
CA MET A 134 -30.18 -20.21 1.26
C MET A 134 -30.82 -19.55 0.02
N GLY A 135 -32.01 -18.94 0.15
CA GLY A 135 -32.68 -18.23 -0.93
C GLY A 135 -31.92 -17.02 -1.47
N PHE A 136 -31.01 -16.43 -0.67
CA PHE A 136 -30.12 -15.35 -1.13
C PHE A 136 -29.06 -15.88 -2.10
N MET A 137 -28.48 -17.03 -1.78
CA MET A 137 -27.46 -17.68 -2.63
C MET A 137 -28.05 -18.09 -3.99
N ASP A 138 -29.29 -18.55 -3.98
CA ASP A 138 -30.00 -18.97 -5.20
C ASP A 138 -30.37 -17.77 -6.09
N SER A 139 -30.78 -16.65 -5.47
CA SER A 139 -31.18 -15.44 -6.21
C SER A 139 -30.05 -14.64 -6.84
N GLU A 140 -28.88 -14.57 -6.16
CA GLU A 140 -27.74 -13.75 -6.60
C GLU A 140 -26.70 -14.54 -7.40
N GLY A 141 -26.70 -15.87 -7.27
CA GLY A 141 -25.75 -16.77 -7.91
C GLY A 141 -24.38 -16.80 -7.19
N SER A 142 -23.92 -18.00 -6.89
CA SER A 142 -22.65 -18.21 -6.15
C SER A 142 -21.42 -17.62 -6.87
N GLY A 143 -21.43 -17.60 -8.21
CA GLY A 143 -20.35 -17.04 -9.02
C GLY A 143 -20.20 -15.52 -8.84
N LYS A 144 -21.31 -14.78 -8.77
CA LYS A 144 -21.31 -13.32 -8.55
C LYS A 144 -20.79 -12.97 -7.17
N ILE A 145 -21.24 -13.69 -6.16
CA ILE A 145 -20.79 -13.49 -4.77
C ILE A 145 -19.30 -13.73 -4.66
N ARG A 146 -18.80 -14.85 -5.20
CA ARG A 146 -17.36 -15.17 -5.21
C ARG A 146 -16.54 -14.08 -5.92
N LYS A 147 -17.03 -13.56 -7.05
CA LYS A 147 -16.38 -12.49 -7.78
C LYS A 147 -16.24 -11.22 -6.92
N ILE A 148 -17.32 -10.79 -6.27
CA ILE A 148 -17.32 -9.60 -5.41
C ILE A 148 -16.33 -9.74 -4.26
N ILE A 149 -16.29 -10.91 -3.60
CA ILE A 149 -15.35 -11.17 -2.50
C ILE A 149 -13.91 -11.08 -2.99
N ASN A 150 -13.60 -11.71 -4.12
CA ASN A 150 -12.25 -11.72 -4.65
C ASN A 150 -11.81 -10.32 -5.08
N GLU A 151 -12.61 -9.62 -5.87
CA GLU A 151 -12.29 -8.27 -6.36
C GLU A 151 -12.11 -7.26 -5.22
N SER A 152 -13.00 -7.30 -4.20
CA SER A 152 -12.89 -6.40 -3.05
C SER A 152 -11.64 -6.67 -2.21
N SER A 153 -11.29 -7.95 -2.02
CA SER A 153 -10.11 -8.34 -1.26
C SER A 153 -8.82 -8.01 -1.99
N GLU A 154 -8.79 -8.21 -3.31
CA GLU A 154 -7.64 -7.91 -4.17
C GLU A 154 -7.37 -6.40 -4.27
N ALA A 155 -8.45 -5.60 -4.42
CA ALA A 155 -8.32 -4.14 -4.40
C ALA A 155 -7.75 -3.62 -3.08
N THR A 156 -8.13 -4.22 -1.95
CA THR A 156 -7.62 -3.86 -0.62
C THR A 156 -6.15 -4.24 -0.47
N GLU A 157 -5.77 -5.42 -0.93
CA GLU A 157 -4.37 -5.89 -0.93
C GLU A 157 -3.49 -4.95 -1.76
N THR A 158 -3.88 -4.65 -2.99
CA THR A 158 -3.16 -3.74 -3.90
C THR A 158 -2.97 -2.36 -3.26
N TYR A 159 -4.00 -1.83 -2.61
CA TYR A 159 -3.92 -0.55 -1.92
C TYR A 159 -2.90 -0.57 -0.77
N LEU A 160 -2.95 -1.58 0.08
CA LEU A 160 -2.05 -1.72 1.24
C LEU A 160 -0.61 -2.04 0.82
N ALA A 161 -0.43 -2.90 -0.18
CA ALA A 161 0.89 -3.39 -0.60
C ALA A 161 1.70 -2.34 -1.37
N HIS A 162 1.04 -1.56 -2.23
CA HIS A 162 1.71 -0.65 -3.16
C HIS A 162 1.41 0.82 -2.89
N GLN A 163 0.13 1.20 -2.86
CA GLN A 163 -0.22 2.62 -2.83
C GLN A 163 0.20 3.32 -1.53
N LEU A 164 0.07 2.68 -0.39
CA LEU A 164 0.42 3.29 0.89
C LEU A 164 1.93 3.51 1.06
N PRO A 165 2.82 2.53 0.80
CA PRO A 165 4.27 2.75 0.86
C PRO A 165 4.75 3.79 -0.16
N ASP A 166 4.21 3.77 -1.39
CA ASP A 166 4.58 4.71 -2.44
C ASP A 166 4.17 6.14 -2.10
N GLN A 167 2.94 6.32 -1.59
CA GLN A 167 2.48 7.63 -1.11
C GLN A 167 3.35 8.16 0.02
N THR A 168 3.74 7.29 0.96
CA THR A 168 4.61 7.68 2.09
C THR A 168 5.97 8.15 1.58
N GLY A 169 6.58 7.44 0.64
CA GLY A 169 7.81 7.83 -0.03
C GLY A 169 7.67 9.16 -0.78
N ALA A 170 6.59 9.33 -1.53
CA ALA A 170 6.30 10.54 -2.29
C ALA A 170 6.12 11.77 -1.39
N TYR A 171 5.48 11.63 -0.23
CA TYR A 171 5.36 12.73 0.74
C TYR A 171 6.66 12.99 1.53
N ALA A 172 7.47 11.96 1.77
CA ALA A 172 8.74 12.11 2.48
C ALA A 172 9.81 12.81 1.62
N THR A 173 9.77 12.66 0.31
CA THR A 173 10.75 13.26 -0.63
C THR A 173 10.82 14.79 -0.54
N PRO A 174 9.70 15.58 -0.63
CA PRO A 174 9.77 17.04 -0.55
C PRO A 174 10.14 17.56 0.86
N VAL A 175 9.99 16.73 1.90
CA VAL A 175 10.42 17.09 3.27
C VAL A 175 11.93 16.94 3.43
N GLY A 176 12.57 16.08 2.63
CA GLY A 176 14.03 15.85 2.65
C GLY A 176 14.84 16.77 1.72
N LEU A 177 14.17 17.55 0.86
CA LEU A 177 14.77 18.54 -0.04
C LEU A 177 14.87 19.91 0.63
#